data_9506301e133adba55c852406b462fbf3
#
_entry.id   9506301e133adba55c852406b462fbf3
#
_cell.length_a   1.000
_cell.length_b   1.000
_cell.length_c   1.000
_cell.angle_alpha   90.00
_cell.angle_beta   90.00
_cell.angle_gamma   90.00
#
_symmetry.space_group_name_H-M   'P 1'
#
loop_
_entity.id
_entity.type
_entity.pdbx_description
1 polymer ?
#
loop_
_entity_poly.entity_id
_entity_poly.type
_entity_poly.pdbx_seq_one_letter_code
_entity_poly.pdbx_strand_id
1 'polypeptide(L)'
;MLRDSDMKDSICAHHEARSMRLTERLIIELNTQGLTHFTMHDIHLIQYFIDSGKFAEQNPSYTPGLEQIVSNVSHKVDVDKMDYLLRDSLMLRFDSVVKSINIRDILQRSLIVDGVWMFHAADQGIIYDLIC
;
A
#
# COMPACT_ATOMS: atom_id res chain seq x y z
N MET A 1 26.90 -22.87 -7.74
CA MET A 1 25.50 -22.92 -8.18
C MET A 1 24.64 -22.93 -6.94
N LEU A 2 24.09 -21.77 -6.55
CA LEU A 2 23.21 -21.65 -5.37
C LEU A 2 21.91 -22.39 -5.70
N ARG A 3 21.38 -23.18 -4.76
CA ARG A 3 20.14 -23.94 -4.98
C ARG A 3 18.97 -22.95 -5.07
N ASP A 4 17.96 -23.24 -5.89
CA ASP A 4 16.73 -22.43 -6.05
C ASP A 4 15.99 -22.17 -4.73
N SER A 5 16.18 -23.03 -3.71
CA SER A 5 15.66 -22.82 -2.36
C SER A 5 16.29 -21.63 -1.65
N ASP A 6 17.58 -21.36 -1.89
CA ASP A 6 18.31 -20.27 -1.22
C ASP A 6 17.96 -18.90 -1.80
N MET A 7 17.39 -18.85 -3.01
CA MET A 7 16.92 -17.61 -3.64
C MET A 7 15.51 -17.21 -3.17
N LYS A 8 14.69 -18.15 -2.73
CA LYS A 8 13.33 -17.86 -2.25
C LYS A 8 13.30 -17.20 -0.87
N ASP A 9 14.30 -17.47 -0.04
CA ASP A 9 14.43 -16.90 1.30
C ASP A 9 15.31 -15.64 1.35
N SER A 10 15.82 -15.20 0.21
CA SER A 10 16.56 -13.94 0.14
C SER A 10 15.58 -12.78 0.40
N ILE A 11 15.91 -11.93 1.38
CA ILE A 11 15.17 -10.69 1.71
C ILE A 11 14.86 -9.83 0.47
N CYS A 12 15.64 -10.00 -0.60
CA CYS A 12 15.45 -9.32 -1.89
C CYS A 12 14.47 -10.03 -2.83
N ALA A 13 13.97 -11.22 -2.49
CA ALA A 13 13.03 -11.95 -3.33
C ALA A 13 11.60 -11.40 -3.23
N HIS A 14 11.23 -10.83 -2.08
CA HIS A 14 9.93 -10.23 -1.87
C HIS A 14 9.90 -8.77 -2.31
N HIS A 15 8.86 -8.37 -3.05
CA HIS A 15 8.75 -7.01 -3.60
C HIS A 15 8.60 -5.96 -2.49
N GLU A 16 7.93 -6.26 -1.39
CA GLU A 16 7.81 -5.40 -0.22
C GLU A 16 9.17 -5.10 0.40
N ALA A 17 10.00 -6.11 0.58
CA ALA A 17 11.34 -5.93 1.16
C ALA A 17 12.24 -5.06 0.27
N ARG A 18 12.10 -5.17 -1.05
CA ARG A 18 12.79 -4.28 -2.00
C ARG A 18 12.28 -2.86 -1.92
N SER A 19 10.96 -2.68 -1.85
CA SER A 19 10.31 -1.38 -1.72
C SER A 19 10.75 -0.68 -0.44
N MET A 20 10.75 -1.36 0.70
CA MET A 20 11.22 -0.80 1.97
C MET A 20 12.67 -0.32 1.91
N ARG A 21 13.58 -1.12 1.34
CA ARG A 21 14.99 -0.73 1.20
C ARG A 21 15.18 0.44 0.25
N LEU A 22 14.44 0.45 -0.86
CA LEU A 22 14.51 1.54 -1.83
C LEU A 22 14.01 2.84 -1.22
N THR A 23 12.88 2.80 -0.51
CA THR A 23 12.30 3.94 0.18
C THR A 23 13.25 4.51 1.24
N GLU A 24 13.85 3.66 2.07
CA GLU A 24 14.84 4.08 3.06
C GLU A 24 16.03 4.80 2.41
N ARG A 25 16.61 4.21 1.36
CA ARG A 25 17.73 4.82 0.62
C ARG A 25 17.35 6.15 0.00
N LEU A 26 16.18 6.23 -0.62
CA LEU A 26 15.70 7.45 -1.25
C LEU A 26 15.52 8.57 -0.21
N ILE A 27 14.90 8.26 0.93
CA ILE A 27 14.67 9.25 1.99
C ILE A 27 15.99 9.73 2.59
N ILE A 28 16.93 8.82 2.86
CA ILE A 28 18.27 9.19 3.36
C ILE A 28 18.98 10.12 2.37
N GLU A 29 18.94 9.81 1.08
CA GLU A 29 19.52 10.64 0.04
C GLU A 29 18.87 12.03 -0.02
N LEU A 30 17.53 12.10 -0.01
CA LEU A 30 16.78 13.38 -0.01
C LEU A 30 17.07 14.20 1.24
N ASN A 31 17.15 13.58 2.41
CA ASN A 31 17.55 14.24 3.65
C ASN A 31 18.99 14.79 3.56
N THR A 32 19.90 14.02 2.99
CA THR A 32 21.31 14.43 2.82
C THR A 32 21.43 15.64 1.90
N GLN A 33 20.58 15.72 0.87
CA GLN A 33 20.52 16.86 -0.04
C GLN A 33 19.74 18.06 0.53
N GLY A 34 19.18 17.94 1.73
CA GLY A 34 18.38 18.99 2.37
C GLY A 34 17.00 19.21 1.75
N LEU A 35 16.53 18.27 0.94
CA LEU A 35 15.23 18.34 0.28
C LEU A 35 14.07 17.87 1.17
N THR A 36 14.37 17.05 2.17
CA THR A 36 13.39 16.55 3.15
C THR A 36 14.01 16.48 4.54
N HIS A 37 13.17 16.26 5.56
CA HIS A 37 13.57 16.17 6.97
C HIS A 37 12.88 14.99 7.67
N PHE A 38 12.72 13.86 6.98
CA PHE A 38 12.17 12.65 7.57
C PHE A 38 13.09 12.09 8.65
N THR A 39 12.51 11.74 9.79
CA THR A 39 13.21 11.07 10.88
C THR A 39 13.29 9.56 10.64
N MET A 40 14.08 8.85 11.44
CA MET A 40 14.07 7.37 11.41
C MET A 40 12.70 6.80 11.79
N HIS A 41 11.96 7.49 12.67
CA HIS A 41 10.59 7.11 13.01
C HIS A 41 9.66 7.18 11.78
N ASP A 42 9.76 8.22 10.96
CA ASP A 42 8.97 8.34 9.74
C ASP A 42 9.32 7.25 8.73
N ILE A 43 10.61 6.91 8.61
CA ILE A 43 11.07 5.81 7.73
C ILE A 43 10.44 4.48 8.19
N HIS A 44 10.49 4.17 9.48
CA HIS A 44 9.90 2.95 10.02
C HIS A 44 8.38 2.92 9.84
N LEU A 45 7.70 4.07 9.98
CA LEU A 45 6.27 4.17 9.75
C LEU A 45 5.91 3.90 8.28
N ILE A 46 6.68 4.45 7.34
CA ILE A 46 6.50 4.19 5.90
C ILE A 46 6.75 2.71 5.58
N GLN A 47 7.81 2.12 6.15
CA GLN A 47 8.10 0.69 5.99
C GLN A 47 6.98 -0.19 6.53
N TYR A 48 6.40 0.20 7.67
CA TYR A 48 5.22 -0.45 8.23
C TYR A 48 4.02 -0.40 7.28
N PHE A 49 3.75 0.73 6.63
CA PHE A 49 2.66 0.83 5.66
C PHE A 49 2.90 -0.02 4.41
N ILE A 50 4.15 -0.24 4.01
CA ILE A 50 4.49 -1.12 2.87
C ILE A 50 4.25 -2.60 3.21
N ASP A 51 4.59 -3.03 4.43
CA ASP A 51 4.44 -4.43 4.88
C ASP A 51 3.93 -4.47 6.32
N SER A 52 2.65 -4.16 6.52
CA SER A 52 2.02 -4.11 7.84
C SER A 52 2.02 -5.47 8.55
N GLY A 53 2.04 -6.57 7.80
CA GLY A 53 2.06 -7.91 8.36
C GLY A 53 3.31 -8.25 9.17
N LYS A 54 4.46 -7.64 8.85
CA LYS A 54 5.74 -7.89 9.56
C LYS A 54 5.98 -6.95 10.73
N PHE A 55 5.38 -5.78 10.73
CA PHE A 55 5.69 -4.72 11.69
C PHE A 55 4.56 -4.38 12.66
N ALA A 56 3.43 -5.08 12.60
CA ALA A 56 2.24 -4.82 13.41
C ALA A 56 2.53 -4.75 14.94
N GLU A 57 3.51 -5.51 15.41
CA GLU A 57 3.86 -5.57 16.83
C GLU A 57 4.86 -4.48 17.26
N GLN A 58 5.48 -3.76 16.32
CA GLN A 58 6.65 -2.93 16.63
C GLN A 58 6.37 -1.43 16.74
N ASN A 59 5.18 -0.95 16.40
CA ASN A 59 4.92 0.49 16.40
C ASN A 59 3.55 0.87 16.98
N PRO A 60 3.43 1.01 18.32
CA PRO A 60 2.17 1.32 19.01
C PRO A 60 1.71 2.78 18.87
N SER A 61 2.46 3.66 18.22
CA SER A 61 2.20 5.10 18.21
C SER A 61 1.56 5.65 16.92
N TYR A 62 1.10 4.80 16.02
CA TYR A 62 0.40 5.25 14.81
C TYR A 62 -1.13 5.09 14.95
N THR A 63 -1.88 5.80 14.11
CA THR A 63 -3.35 5.68 14.06
C THR A 63 -3.72 4.33 13.42
N PRO A 64 -4.34 3.40 14.18
CA PRO A 64 -4.76 2.11 13.62
C PRO A 64 -5.67 2.28 12.41
N GLY A 65 -5.47 1.45 11.40
CA GLY A 65 -6.27 1.44 10.18
C GLY A 65 -5.68 2.24 9.01
N LEU A 66 -4.69 3.12 9.22
CA LEU A 66 -4.03 3.83 8.12
C LEU A 66 -3.27 2.87 7.19
N GLU A 67 -2.73 1.80 7.72
CA GLU A 67 -2.07 0.75 6.94
C GLU A 67 -3.01 0.11 5.92
N GLN A 68 -4.31 0.05 6.21
CA GLN A 68 -5.29 -0.53 5.32
C GLN A 68 -5.48 0.29 4.03
N ILE A 69 -5.16 1.59 4.07
CA ILE A 69 -5.21 2.44 2.88
C ILE A 69 -4.09 2.06 1.92
N VAL A 70 -2.89 1.78 2.44
CA VAL A 70 -1.70 1.51 1.64
C VAL A 70 -1.56 0.02 1.29
N SER A 71 -1.80 -0.87 2.27
CA SER A 71 -1.65 -2.32 2.12
C SER A 71 -2.68 -3.04 2.99
N ASN A 72 -3.83 -3.36 2.42
CA ASN A 72 -4.94 -3.97 3.14
C ASN A 72 -4.91 -5.49 3.06
N VAL A 73 -4.22 -6.12 3.99
CA VAL A 73 -4.12 -7.58 4.08
C VAL A 73 -5.49 -8.23 4.37
N SER A 74 -6.34 -7.55 5.14
CA SER A 74 -7.62 -8.12 5.60
C SER A 74 -8.71 -8.11 4.54
N HIS A 75 -8.88 -6.99 3.84
CA HIS A 75 -9.99 -6.79 2.89
C HIS A 75 -9.55 -6.74 1.44
N LYS A 76 -8.22 -6.77 1.18
CA LYS A 76 -7.64 -6.81 -0.16
C LYS A 76 -8.07 -5.66 -1.08
N VAL A 77 -8.51 -4.55 -0.51
CA VAL A 77 -8.78 -3.30 -1.22
C VAL A 77 -7.93 -2.22 -0.59
N ASP A 78 -7.00 -1.69 -1.35
CA ASP A 78 -6.07 -0.63 -0.98
C ASP A 78 -5.77 0.25 -2.19
N VAL A 79 -5.04 1.31 -1.98
CA VAL A 79 -4.71 2.27 -3.06
C VAL A 79 -3.79 1.64 -4.10
N ASP A 80 -2.93 0.69 -3.74
CA ASP A 80 -2.09 -0.02 -4.69
C ASP A 80 -2.94 -0.86 -5.64
N LYS A 81 -3.93 -1.59 -5.12
CA LYS A 81 -4.87 -2.35 -5.94
C LYS A 81 -5.66 -1.44 -6.86
N MET A 82 -6.16 -0.31 -6.35
CA MET A 82 -6.90 0.66 -7.15
C MET A 82 -6.03 1.23 -8.27
N ASP A 83 -4.75 1.57 -7.98
CA ASP A 83 -3.82 2.11 -8.96
C ASP A 83 -3.50 1.11 -10.07
N TYR A 84 -3.08 -0.12 -9.71
CA TYR A 84 -2.69 -1.07 -10.76
C TYR A 84 -3.88 -1.51 -11.61
N LEU A 85 -5.07 -1.70 -11.05
CA LEU A 85 -6.26 -2.04 -11.83
C LEU A 85 -6.64 -0.93 -12.81
N LEU A 86 -6.60 0.32 -12.36
CA LEU A 86 -6.83 1.47 -13.25
C LEU A 86 -5.78 1.55 -14.34
N ARG A 87 -4.51 1.45 -14.00
CA ARG A 87 -3.38 1.49 -14.94
C ARG A 87 -3.47 0.37 -15.98
N ASP A 88 -3.72 -0.87 -15.52
CA ASP A 88 -3.82 -2.03 -16.41
C ASP A 88 -5.03 -1.91 -17.34
N SER A 89 -6.17 -1.42 -16.85
CA SER A 89 -7.34 -1.19 -17.69
C SER A 89 -7.09 -0.15 -18.79
N LEU A 90 -6.32 0.89 -18.49
CA LEU A 90 -5.92 1.91 -19.48
C LEU A 90 -4.93 1.34 -20.50
N MET A 91 -3.94 0.58 -20.06
CA MET A 91 -2.89 0.02 -20.92
C MET A 91 -3.42 -1.08 -21.84
N LEU A 92 -4.29 -1.94 -21.33
CA LEU A 92 -4.86 -3.06 -22.08
C LEU A 92 -6.10 -2.67 -22.89
N ARG A 93 -6.58 -1.44 -22.77
CA ARG A 93 -7.78 -0.92 -23.45
C ARG A 93 -9.05 -1.74 -23.17
N PHE A 94 -9.09 -2.43 -22.04
CA PHE A 94 -10.33 -3.09 -21.62
C PHE A 94 -11.36 -2.04 -21.24
N ASP A 95 -12.57 -2.19 -21.76
CA ASP A 95 -13.75 -1.48 -21.26
C ASP A 95 -14.21 -2.14 -19.97
N SER A 96 -13.46 -1.88 -18.90
CA SER A 96 -13.77 -2.41 -17.57
C SER A 96 -14.54 -1.35 -16.78
N VAL A 97 -15.32 -1.83 -15.84
CA VAL A 97 -15.99 -1.00 -14.80
C VAL A 97 -14.97 -0.08 -14.12
N VAL A 98 -13.72 -0.52 -14.02
CA VAL A 98 -12.60 0.22 -13.41
C VAL A 98 -12.33 1.58 -14.09
N LYS A 99 -12.56 1.72 -15.41
CA LYS A 99 -12.39 3.03 -16.09
C LYS A 99 -13.36 4.12 -15.61
N SER A 100 -14.51 3.71 -15.12
CA SER A 100 -15.54 4.63 -14.61
C SER A 100 -15.38 4.93 -13.12
N ILE A 101 -14.45 4.25 -12.44
CA ILE A 101 -14.24 4.42 -11.00
C ILE A 101 -13.53 5.74 -10.75
N ASN A 102 -14.21 6.64 -10.08
CA ASN A 102 -13.59 7.83 -9.53
C ASN A 102 -13.01 7.48 -8.14
N ILE A 103 -11.77 6.98 -8.14
CA ILE A 103 -11.04 6.62 -6.90
C ILE A 103 -11.01 7.79 -5.93
N ARG A 104 -10.89 9.02 -6.42
CA ARG A 104 -10.89 10.22 -5.58
C ARG A 104 -12.19 10.35 -4.78
N ASP A 105 -13.34 10.13 -5.42
CA ASP A 105 -14.64 10.24 -4.75
C ASP A 105 -14.81 9.14 -3.71
N ILE A 106 -14.34 7.92 -3.99
CA ILE A 106 -14.34 6.81 -3.03
C ILE A 106 -13.51 7.18 -1.81
N LEU A 107 -12.28 7.65 -2.01
CA LEU A 107 -11.38 8.04 -0.92
C LEU A 107 -11.96 9.19 -0.09
N GLN A 108 -12.58 10.20 -0.74
CA GLN A 108 -13.18 11.33 -0.03
C GLN A 108 -14.41 10.93 0.82
N ARG A 109 -15.11 9.86 0.46
CA ARG A 109 -16.27 9.34 1.20
C ARG A 109 -15.91 8.21 2.17
N SER A 110 -14.68 7.70 2.11
CA SER A 110 -14.22 6.68 3.03
C SER A 110 -13.73 7.29 4.35
N LEU A 111 -13.75 6.51 5.41
CA LEU A 111 -13.23 6.92 6.72
C LEU A 111 -12.73 5.72 7.51
N ILE A 112 -11.91 5.98 8.52
CA ILE A 112 -11.44 4.96 9.45
C ILE A 112 -12.26 5.08 10.73
N VAL A 113 -12.94 3.99 11.10
CA VAL A 113 -13.72 3.87 12.33
C VAL A 113 -13.19 2.69 13.12
N ASP A 114 -12.80 2.95 14.36
CA ASP A 114 -12.26 1.92 15.28
C ASP A 114 -11.12 1.10 14.65
N GLY A 115 -10.27 1.76 13.86
CA GLY A 115 -9.14 1.11 13.20
C GLY A 115 -9.51 0.30 11.94
N VAL A 116 -10.73 0.43 11.44
CA VAL A 116 -11.19 -0.24 10.20
C VAL A 116 -11.47 0.80 9.13
N TRP A 117 -10.91 0.61 7.94
CA TRP A 117 -11.21 1.45 6.79
C TRP A 117 -12.57 1.08 6.20
N MET A 118 -13.48 2.02 6.23
CA MET A 118 -14.88 1.84 5.82
C MET A 118 -15.19 2.69 4.59
N PHE A 119 -16.01 2.13 3.73
CA PHE A 119 -16.47 2.77 2.49
C PHE A 119 -17.93 3.17 2.60
N HIS A 120 -18.31 4.21 1.88
CA HIS A 120 -19.71 4.64 1.83
C HIS A 120 -20.56 3.57 1.13
N ALA A 121 -21.80 3.37 1.61
CA ALA A 121 -22.71 2.35 1.09
C ALA A 121 -22.98 2.50 -0.42
N ALA A 122 -22.97 3.72 -0.95
CA ALA A 122 -23.13 3.97 -2.38
C ALA A 122 -21.99 3.37 -3.24
N ASP A 123 -20.82 3.12 -2.65
CA ASP A 123 -19.65 2.57 -3.35
C ASP A 123 -19.58 1.04 -3.26
N GLN A 124 -20.54 0.39 -2.59
CA GLN A 124 -20.52 -1.06 -2.33
C GLN A 124 -20.35 -1.89 -3.60
N GLY A 125 -21.05 -1.56 -4.68
CA GLY A 125 -20.92 -2.28 -5.96
C GLY A 125 -19.53 -2.19 -6.53
N ILE A 126 -18.96 -1.00 -6.52
CA ILE A 126 -17.59 -0.75 -7.03
C ILE A 126 -16.55 -1.49 -6.18
N ILE A 127 -16.70 -1.43 -4.86
CA ILE A 127 -15.79 -2.14 -3.94
C ILE A 127 -15.88 -3.65 -4.13
N TYR A 128 -17.10 -4.18 -4.35
CA TYR A 128 -17.28 -5.60 -4.65
C TYR A 128 -16.55 -6.00 -5.94
N ASP A 129 -16.69 -5.23 -7.01
CA ASP A 129 -16.00 -5.47 -8.29
C ASP A 129 -14.47 -5.36 -8.19
N LEU A 130 -13.96 -4.60 -7.21
CA LEU A 130 -12.53 -4.53 -6.93
C LEU A 130 -12.00 -5.76 -6.16
N ILE A 131 -12.86 -6.46 -5.40
CA ILE A 131 -12.47 -7.61 -4.59
C ILE A 131 -12.53 -8.91 -5.40
N CYS A 132 -13.51 -9.06 -6.26
CA CYS A 132 -13.77 -10.25 -7.06
C CYS A 132 -13.08 -10.23 -8.41
#